data_9696e959e3b9a9a1758a62e3e34b3509
#
_entry.id   9696e959e3b9a9a1758a62e3e34b3509
#
_cell.length_a   1.000
_cell.length_b   1.000
_cell.length_c   1.000
_cell.angle_alpha   90.00
_cell.angle_beta   90.00
_cell.angle_gamma   90.00
#
_symmetry.space_group_name_H-M   'P 1'
#
loop_
_entity.id
_entity.type
_entity.pdbx_description
1 polymer ?
#
loop_
_entity_poly.entity_id
_entity_poly.type
_entity_poly.pdbx_seq_one_letter_code
_entity_poly.pdbx_strand_id
1 'polypeptide(L)'
;LQLTEQQGNQALPKGAARDYPDYAIRGFMMDSGRKFIPMSMLRDYVKMMAYYKMNTFQIHLNDNAFKQYYNHDWNKTYSAFRLECETFPGLTARDGYYTKKEFIALQQLADRLGVEIIPEIDVPAHSLALTQYKQ
;
A
#
# COMPACT_ATOMS: atom_id res chain seq x y z
N LEU A 1 -7.85 15.77 -14.67
CA LEU A 1 -8.37 15.67 -13.31
C LEU A 1 -8.23 16.99 -12.54
N GLN A 2 -7.00 17.53 -12.33
CA GLN A 2 -6.79 18.78 -11.58
C GLN A 2 -7.58 19.98 -12.13
N LEU A 3 -7.56 20.18 -13.44
CA LEU A 3 -8.28 21.30 -14.08
C LEU A 3 -9.78 21.20 -13.89
N THR A 4 -10.36 20.01 -14.02
CA THR A 4 -11.80 19.80 -13.81
C THR A 4 -12.22 19.97 -12.37
N GLU A 5 -11.38 19.53 -11.42
CA GLU A 5 -11.64 19.70 -9.98
C GLU A 5 -11.53 21.17 -9.55
N GLN A 6 -10.49 21.89 -10.01
CA GLN A 6 -10.32 23.31 -9.71
C GLN A 6 -11.45 24.19 -10.27
N GLN A 7 -12.07 23.77 -11.36
CA GLN A 7 -13.19 24.49 -11.98
C GLN A 7 -14.57 23.97 -11.54
N GLY A 8 -14.64 23.13 -10.51
CA GLY A 8 -15.91 22.62 -10.01
C GLY A 8 -16.70 21.83 -11.07
N ASN A 9 -16.02 21.04 -11.90
CA ASN A 9 -16.59 20.29 -13.02
C ASN A 9 -17.24 21.15 -14.14
N GLN A 10 -16.86 22.43 -14.24
CA GLN A 10 -17.29 23.29 -15.34
C GLN A 10 -16.52 22.96 -16.64
N ALA A 11 -17.03 23.48 -17.76
CA ALA A 11 -16.37 23.33 -19.06
C ALA A 11 -14.96 23.94 -19.02
N LEU A 12 -13.98 23.18 -19.51
CA LEU A 12 -12.63 23.67 -19.62
C LEU A 12 -12.50 24.75 -20.71
N PRO A 13 -11.71 25.80 -20.51
CA PRO A 13 -11.48 26.80 -21.56
C PRO A 13 -10.77 26.15 -22.75
N LYS A 14 -11.07 26.64 -23.95
CA LYS A 14 -10.33 26.23 -25.15
C LYS A 14 -8.87 26.65 -25.04
N GLY A 15 -7.96 25.74 -25.32
CA GLY A 15 -6.54 26.01 -25.27
C GLY A 15 -5.71 24.80 -25.64
N ALA A 16 -4.41 24.96 -25.73
CA ALA A 16 -3.45 23.87 -25.87
C ALA A 16 -2.49 23.92 -24.68
N ALA A 17 -2.33 22.77 -24.00
CA ALA A 17 -1.33 22.60 -22.97
C ALA A 17 -0.40 21.43 -23.33
N ARG A 18 0.90 21.62 -23.13
CA ARG A 18 1.88 20.53 -23.24
C ARG A 18 2.49 20.32 -21.87
N ASP A 19 2.16 19.18 -21.27
CA ASP A 19 2.62 18.80 -19.94
C ASP A 19 3.15 17.36 -19.98
N TYR A 20 4.35 17.15 -19.44
CA TYR A 20 4.99 15.84 -19.37
C TYR A 20 5.91 15.78 -18.15
N PRO A 21 6.04 14.62 -17.52
CA PRO A 21 6.92 14.46 -16.37
C PRO A 21 8.39 14.34 -16.79
N ASP A 22 9.31 14.89 -15.99
CA ASP A 22 10.75 14.68 -16.15
C ASP A 22 11.19 13.28 -15.72
N TYR A 23 10.43 12.64 -14.81
CA TYR A 23 10.70 11.30 -14.29
C TYR A 23 9.57 10.34 -14.62
N ALA A 24 9.92 9.18 -15.17
CA ALA A 24 8.95 8.14 -15.52
C ALA A 24 8.28 7.55 -14.26
N ILE A 25 9.04 7.33 -13.19
CA ILE A 25 8.54 6.81 -11.91
C ILE A 25 8.46 7.96 -10.90
N ARG A 26 7.27 8.16 -10.36
CA ARG A 26 6.98 9.16 -9.31
C ARG A 26 6.22 8.44 -8.21
N GLY A 27 6.99 7.75 -7.37
CA GLY A 27 6.46 6.77 -6.43
C GLY A 27 6.44 7.24 -4.98
N PHE A 28 5.67 6.51 -4.20
CA PHE A 28 5.62 6.58 -2.76
C PHE A 28 5.52 5.17 -2.18
N MET A 29 6.20 4.91 -1.07
CA MET A 29 6.13 3.63 -0.35
C MET A 29 5.51 3.82 1.03
N MET A 30 4.62 2.91 1.41
CA MET A 30 3.95 2.87 2.70
C MET A 30 4.24 1.56 3.42
N ASP A 31 4.72 1.66 4.65
CA ASP A 31 4.89 0.50 5.53
C ASP A 31 3.57 0.20 6.26
N SER A 32 2.84 -0.78 5.75
CA SER A 32 1.67 -1.37 6.40
C SER A 32 2.02 -2.60 7.24
N GLY A 33 3.20 -3.16 7.05
CA GLY A 33 3.69 -4.34 7.77
C GLY A 33 3.84 -4.07 9.26
N ARG A 34 4.62 -3.06 9.65
CA ARG A 34 4.85 -2.71 11.06
C ARG A 34 3.64 -2.09 11.72
N LYS A 35 2.84 -1.34 10.98
CA LYS A 35 1.62 -0.71 11.47
C LYS A 35 0.50 -0.86 10.47
N PHE A 36 -0.61 -1.46 10.90
CA PHE A 36 -1.78 -1.58 10.02
C PHE A 36 -2.31 -0.19 9.63
N ILE A 37 -2.45 0.02 8.34
CA ILE A 37 -3.01 1.23 7.74
C ILE A 37 -4.40 0.87 7.20
N PRO A 38 -5.48 1.52 7.65
CA PRO A 38 -6.82 1.18 7.16
C PRO A 38 -6.98 1.35 5.65
N MET A 39 -7.79 0.50 5.02
CA MET A 39 -8.06 0.54 3.58
C MET A 39 -8.60 1.90 3.11
N SER A 40 -9.35 2.61 3.94
CA SER A 40 -9.82 3.97 3.65
C SER A 40 -8.66 4.93 3.41
N MET A 41 -7.65 4.86 4.26
CA MET A 41 -6.45 5.70 4.14
C MET A 41 -5.64 5.36 2.88
N LEU A 42 -5.48 4.07 2.54
CA LEU A 42 -4.80 3.67 1.29
C LEU A 42 -5.53 4.24 0.06
N ARG A 43 -6.86 4.22 0.06
CA ARG A 43 -7.66 4.85 -1.01
C ARG A 43 -7.44 6.36 -1.11
N ASP A 44 -7.32 7.03 0.02
CA ASP A 44 -7.08 8.47 0.05
C ASP A 44 -5.65 8.80 -0.42
N TYR A 45 -4.66 7.97 -0.09
CA TYR A 45 -3.31 8.09 -0.67
C TYR A 45 -3.32 7.93 -2.19
N VAL A 46 -4.04 6.94 -2.73
CA VAL A 46 -4.16 6.76 -4.19
C VAL A 46 -4.75 7.99 -4.86
N LYS A 47 -5.82 8.58 -4.30
CA LYS A 47 -6.42 9.81 -4.83
C LYS A 47 -5.46 11.00 -4.75
N MET A 48 -4.79 11.16 -3.61
CA MET A 48 -3.79 12.22 -3.42
C MET A 48 -2.63 12.06 -4.40
N MET A 49 -2.11 10.86 -4.57
CA MET A 49 -1.05 10.56 -5.54
C MET A 49 -1.47 10.92 -6.96
N ALA A 50 -2.68 10.53 -7.37
CA ALA A 50 -3.22 10.90 -8.68
C ALA A 50 -3.33 12.43 -8.84
N TYR A 51 -3.77 13.13 -7.80
CA TYR A 51 -3.84 14.60 -7.81
C TYR A 51 -2.47 15.25 -8.03
N TYR A 52 -1.42 14.73 -7.37
CA TYR A 52 -0.04 15.21 -7.52
C TYR A 52 0.73 14.55 -8.67
N LYS A 53 0.04 13.86 -9.59
CA LYS A 53 0.65 13.20 -10.76
C LYS A 53 1.71 12.14 -10.40
N MET A 54 1.62 11.55 -9.22
CA MET A 54 2.39 10.36 -8.86
C MET A 54 1.75 9.13 -9.49
N ASN A 55 2.56 8.13 -9.82
CA ASN A 55 2.09 6.98 -10.59
C ASN A 55 2.48 5.60 -10.06
N THR A 56 3.20 5.53 -8.93
CA THR A 56 3.66 4.23 -8.40
C THR A 56 3.50 4.21 -6.89
N PHE A 57 2.68 3.30 -6.36
CA PHE A 57 2.43 3.13 -4.94
C PHE A 57 2.89 1.75 -4.48
N GLN A 58 4.02 1.69 -3.79
CA GLN A 58 4.53 0.47 -3.18
C GLN A 58 3.97 0.30 -1.77
N ILE A 59 3.40 -0.85 -1.47
CA ILE A 59 2.83 -1.16 -0.17
C ILE A 59 3.59 -2.35 0.42
N HIS A 60 4.36 -2.07 1.49
CA HIS A 60 5.10 -3.06 2.25
C HIS A 60 4.15 -3.81 3.20
N LEU A 61 3.91 -5.10 2.92
CA LEU A 61 2.79 -5.86 3.46
C LEU A 61 3.17 -6.86 4.56
N ASN A 62 4.45 -7.07 4.82
CA ASN A 62 4.91 -7.91 5.92
C ASN A 62 6.15 -7.31 6.57
N ASP A 63 6.18 -7.31 7.88
CA ASP A 63 7.35 -6.89 8.65
C ASP A 63 7.26 -7.37 10.10
N ASN A 64 8.29 -7.05 10.87
CA ASN A 64 8.39 -7.33 12.29
C ASN A 64 8.91 -6.11 13.07
N ALA A 65 8.56 -6.06 14.33
CA ALA A 65 9.11 -5.11 15.27
C ALA A 65 10.56 -5.43 15.61
N PHE A 66 11.21 -4.53 16.33
CA PHE A 66 12.58 -4.72 16.79
C PHE A 66 12.61 -5.61 18.04
N LYS A 67 13.35 -6.72 17.98
CA LYS A 67 13.44 -7.72 19.05
C LYS A 67 13.85 -7.17 20.42
N GLN A 68 14.60 -6.07 20.45
CA GLN A 68 15.02 -5.44 21.71
C GLN A 68 13.86 -4.96 22.58
N TYR A 69 12.70 -4.65 21.97
CA TYR A 69 11.48 -4.31 22.70
C TYR A 69 10.73 -5.54 23.25
N TYR A 70 11.20 -6.75 22.92
CA TYR A 70 10.60 -8.03 23.30
C TYR A 70 11.62 -8.92 24.02
N ASN A 71 12.50 -8.33 24.85
CA ASN A 71 13.56 -9.02 25.60
C ASN A 71 14.49 -9.89 24.73
N HIS A 72 14.75 -9.45 23.49
CA HIS A 72 15.52 -10.17 22.48
C HIS A 72 14.96 -11.55 22.09
N ASP A 73 13.69 -11.79 22.36
CA ASP A 73 13.00 -13.04 22.06
C ASP A 73 12.23 -12.93 20.73
N TRP A 74 12.71 -13.62 19.70
CA TRP A 74 12.05 -13.62 18.38
C TRP A 74 10.65 -14.25 18.40
N ASN A 75 10.38 -15.21 19.30
CA ASN A 75 9.07 -15.84 19.38
C ASN A 75 8.01 -14.90 19.97
N LYS A 76 8.43 -13.91 20.73
CA LYS A 76 7.56 -12.88 21.30
C LYS A 76 7.55 -11.59 20.48
N THR A 77 8.51 -11.43 19.59
CA THR A 77 8.59 -10.23 18.74
C THR A 77 7.36 -10.15 17.83
N TYR A 78 6.71 -9.00 17.87
CA TYR A 78 5.57 -8.73 16.99
C TYR A 78 5.97 -8.87 15.53
N SER A 79 5.11 -9.51 14.75
CA SER A 79 5.24 -9.64 13.30
C SER A 79 3.87 -9.65 12.64
N ALA A 80 3.81 -9.25 11.38
CA ALA A 80 2.56 -9.21 10.65
C ALA A 80 2.73 -9.59 9.19
N PHE A 81 1.70 -10.25 8.65
CA PHE A 81 1.45 -10.45 7.24
C PHE A 81 0.07 -9.87 6.93
N ARG A 82 -0.01 -8.86 6.07
CA ARG A 82 -1.19 -8.00 5.93
C ARG A 82 -2.20 -8.42 4.88
N LEU A 83 -1.92 -9.43 4.08
CA LEU A 83 -2.89 -9.93 3.10
C LEU A 83 -3.67 -11.13 3.64
N GLU A 84 -4.94 -11.24 3.24
CA GLU A 84 -5.73 -12.45 3.44
C GLU A 84 -5.06 -13.64 2.76
N CYS A 85 -4.79 -14.70 3.53
CA CYS A 85 -4.12 -15.90 3.06
C CYS A 85 -4.91 -17.15 3.43
N GLU A 86 -5.64 -17.72 2.47
CA GLU A 86 -6.39 -18.95 2.65
C GLU A 86 -5.50 -20.20 2.61
N THR A 87 -4.41 -20.14 1.83
CA THR A 87 -3.47 -21.26 1.65
C THR A 87 -2.73 -21.58 2.95
N PHE A 88 -2.50 -20.58 3.78
CA PHE A 88 -1.82 -20.72 5.07
C PHE A 88 -2.69 -20.13 6.20
N PRO A 89 -3.72 -20.88 6.67
CA PRO A 89 -4.63 -20.40 7.71
C PRO A 89 -3.88 -20.01 8.99
N GLY A 90 -4.10 -18.79 9.47
CA GLY A 90 -3.44 -18.28 10.66
C GLY A 90 -2.17 -17.45 10.40
N LEU A 91 -1.67 -17.38 9.16
CA LEU A 91 -0.56 -16.49 8.78
C LEU A 91 -0.98 -15.02 8.80
N THR A 92 -2.20 -14.73 8.35
CA THR A 92 -2.74 -13.36 8.28
C THR A 92 -2.78 -12.71 9.66
N ALA A 93 -2.31 -11.48 9.75
CA ALA A 93 -2.25 -10.72 11.00
C ALA A 93 -3.65 -10.49 11.61
N ARG A 94 -3.76 -10.63 12.95
CA ARG A 94 -5.04 -10.53 13.67
C ARG A 94 -5.42 -9.10 14.04
N ASP A 95 -4.44 -8.21 14.11
CA ASP A 95 -4.62 -6.79 14.48
C ASP A 95 -5.02 -5.89 13.29
N GLY A 96 -5.08 -6.46 12.08
CA GLY A 96 -5.54 -5.81 10.86
C GLY A 96 -4.89 -6.41 9.62
N TYR A 97 -5.68 -6.55 8.57
CA TYR A 97 -5.26 -7.08 7.29
C TYR A 97 -6.18 -6.59 6.17
N TYR A 98 -5.78 -6.81 4.94
CA TYR A 98 -6.56 -6.51 3.75
C TYR A 98 -7.13 -7.81 3.19
N THR A 99 -8.45 -7.86 3.01
CA THR A 99 -9.09 -8.96 2.30
C THR A 99 -8.72 -8.91 0.82
N LYS A 100 -8.74 -10.05 0.14
CA LYS A 100 -8.52 -10.11 -1.31
C LYS A 100 -9.44 -9.16 -2.05
N LYS A 101 -10.72 -9.12 -1.67
CA LYS A 101 -11.72 -8.23 -2.27
C LYS A 101 -11.37 -6.76 -2.11
N GLU A 102 -10.95 -6.34 -0.93
CA GLU A 102 -10.57 -4.95 -0.66
C GLU A 102 -9.31 -4.55 -1.44
N PHE A 103 -8.32 -5.45 -1.50
CA PHE A 103 -7.07 -5.15 -2.18
C PHE A 103 -7.27 -5.08 -3.70
N ILE A 104 -8.07 -5.99 -4.28
CA ILE A 104 -8.48 -5.92 -5.70
C ILE A 104 -9.21 -4.60 -6.00
N ALA A 105 -10.14 -4.20 -5.12
CA ALA A 105 -10.85 -2.94 -5.30
C ALA A 105 -9.94 -1.71 -5.21
N LEU A 106 -8.89 -1.76 -4.37
CA LEU A 106 -7.87 -0.73 -4.31
C LEU A 106 -7.06 -0.66 -5.62
N GLN A 107 -6.62 -1.80 -6.16
CA GLN A 107 -5.90 -1.87 -7.43
C GLN A 107 -6.74 -1.31 -8.57
N GLN A 108 -8.02 -1.68 -8.65
CA GLN A 108 -8.95 -1.15 -9.65
C GLN A 108 -9.17 0.37 -9.54
N LEU A 109 -9.20 0.89 -8.30
CA LEU A 109 -9.26 2.34 -8.08
C LEU A 109 -7.98 3.03 -8.58
N ALA A 110 -6.83 2.48 -8.22
CA ALA A 110 -5.52 3.00 -8.59
C ALA A 110 -5.33 3.00 -10.12
N ASP A 111 -5.67 1.90 -10.78
CA ASP A 111 -5.61 1.77 -12.23
C ASP A 111 -6.42 2.86 -12.94
N ARG A 112 -7.68 3.08 -12.52
CA ARG A 112 -8.51 4.16 -13.06
C ARG A 112 -7.94 5.56 -12.88
N LEU A 113 -7.10 5.74 -11.87
CA LEU A 113 -6.46 7.01 -11.53
C LEU A 113 -5.02 7.14 -12.06
N GLY A 114 -4.53 6.13 -12.80
CA GLY A 114 -3.18 6.11 -13.36
C GLY A 114 -2.08 5.88 -12.32
N VAL A 115 -2.40 5.16 -11.23
CA VAL A 115 -1.45 4.78 -10.18
C VAL A 115 -1.28 3.26 -10.19
N GLU A 116 -0.06 2.78 -10.39
CA GLU A 116 0.30 1.38 -10.26
C GLU A 116 0.51 1.04 -8.78
N ILE A 117 -0.07 -0.08 -8.31
CA ILE A 117 0.20 -0.61 -6.96
C ILE A 117 1.20 -1.76 -7.07
N ILE A 118 2.30 -1.64 -6.33
CA ILE A 118 3.31 -2.69 -6.15
C ILE A 118 3.11 -3.30 -4.76
N PRO A 119 2.51 -4.49 -4.63
CA PRO A 119 2.49 -5.21 -3.38
C PRO A 119 3.87 -5.77 -3.07
N GLU A 120 4.45 -5.41 -1.94
CA GLU A 120 5.75 -5.90 -1.51
C GLU A 120 5.61 -6.92 -0.39
N ILE A 121 6.22 -8.09 -0.60
CA ILE A 121 6.36 -9.14 0.40
C ILE A 121 7.85 -9.51 0.48
N ASP A 122 8.47 -9.14 1.58
CA ASP A 122 9.90 -9.30 1.79
C ASP A 122 10.28 -10.67 2.33
N VAL A 123 11.37 -11.22 1.76
CA VAL A 123 12.07 -12.41 2.25
C VAL A 123 13.56 -12.30 1.87
N PRO A 124 14.49 -12.84 2.71
CA PRO A 124 14.33 -13.44 4.04
C PRO A 124 14.26 -12.41 5.18
N ALA A 125 14.58 -11.15 4.93
CA ALA A 125 14.41 -10.06 5.90
C ALA A 125 12.92 -9.70 6.04
N HIS A 126 12.55 -9.01 7.12
CA HIS A 126 11.18 -8.53 7.38
C HIS A 126 10.10 -9.63 7.36
N SER A 127 10.49 -10.90 7.48
CA SER A 127 9.62 -12.06 7.24
C SER A 127 9.35 -12.92 8.49
N LEU A 128 9.49 -12.34 9.69
CA LEU A 128 9.32 -13.08 10.95
C LEU A 128 7.94 -13.73 11.07
N ALA A 129 6.88 -13.13 10.52
CA ALA A 129 5.55 -13.74 10.48
C ALA A 129 5.54 -15.11 9.76
N LEU A 130 6.33 -15.25 8.69
CA LEU A 130 6.45 -16.51 7.94
C LEU A 130 7.24 -17.57 8.73
N THR A 131 8.27 -17.15 9.47
CA THR A 131 9.06 -18.07 10.29
C THR A 131 8.33 -18.50 11.56
N GLN A 132 7.63 -17.59 12.24
CA GLN A 132 6.79 -17.92 13.41
C GLN A 132 5.59 -18.82 13.04
N TYR A 133 5.08 -18.71 11.83
CA TYR A 133 3.97 -19.53 11.36
C TYR A 133 4.30 -21.02 11.30
N LYS A 134 5.55 -21.40 11.07
CA LYS A 134 5.99 -22.80 10.89
C LYS A 134 6.64 -23.40 12.14
N GLN A 135 6.70 -22.68 13.25
CA GLN A 135 7.10 -23.22 14.53
C GLN A 135 5.87 -23.75 15.27
#